data_46f2ff83166fed589b00f5c312210923
#
_entry.id   46f2ff83166fed589b00f5c312210923
#
_cell.length_a   1.000
_cell.length_b   1.000
_cell.length_c   1.000
_cell.angle_alpha   90.00
_cell.angle_beta   90.00
_cell.angle_gamma   90.00
#
_symmetry.space_group_name_H-M   'P 1'
#
loop_
_entity.id
_entity.type
_entity.pdbx_description
1 polymer ?
#
loop_
_entity_poly.entity_id
_entity_poly.type
_entity_poly.pdbx_seq_one_letter_code
_entity_poly.pdbx_strand_id
1 'polypeptide(L)'
;MLTLFNEVKINLCPPTMLQFANITTIYKKKGSRQDLNNDRGIFVVCVLRMILDSLIYQDKFNDVDRSMSDSNIGARKDRNIRDNLFVVYGVINSVINGEAEPIDIQIYDVEKCFDALWLEDCMLDMFETLPPGARDDKVALIYEMNKENYVAVKTSVGLTERVMLPSVVMQGGKWGPLKCSNTMDKIGKRCIEKGEHLYTYKGQVKVMPLAMVDDLLGIAECGDKSLDLNTTINSRIEESEETQVPYP
;
A
#
# COMPACT_ATOMS: atom_id res chain seq x y z
N MET A 1 -30.43 -6.92 5.01
CA MET A 1 -28.96 -6.77 5.02
C MET A 1 -28.26 -8.09 4.69
N LEU A 2 -28.47 -9.17 5.43
CA LEU A 2 -27.81 -10.46 5.17
C LEU A 2 -28.11 -10.98 3.75
N THR A 3 -29.36 -10.91 3.31
CA THR A 3 -29.77 -11.27 1.94
C THR A 3 -28.99 -10.49 0.88
N LEU A 4 -28.90 -9.15 1.03
CA LEU A 4 -28.14 -8.30 0.12
C LEU A 4 -26.67 -8.72 0.05
N PHE A 5 -26.03 -8.96 1.19
CA PHE A 5 -24.61 -9.34 1.22
C PHE A 5 -24.38 -10.73 0.61
N ASN A 6 -25.31 -11.67 0.82
CA ASN A 6 -25.25 -12.98 0.18
C ASN A 6 -25.40 -12.88 -1.34
N GLU A 7 -26.33 -12.08 -1.83
CA GLU A 7 -26.50 -11.84 -3.28
C GLU A 7 -25.26 -11.20 -3.90
N VAL A 8 -24.68 -10.17 -3.25
CA VAL A 8 -23.45 -9.54 -3.72
C VAL A 8 -22.30 -10.54 -3.76
N LYS A 9 -22.17 -11.41 -2.75
CA LYS A 9 -21.12 -12.43 -2.68
C LYS A 9 -21.30 -13.51 -3.75
N ILE A 10 -22.53 -13.98 -3.96
CA ILE A 10 -22.81 -15.06 -4.92
C ILE A 10 -22.62 -14.56 -6.36
N ASN A 11 -23.14 -13.37 -6.67
CA ASN A 11 -23.14 -12.84 -8.01
C ASN A 11 -21.87 -12.03 -8.36
N LEU A 12 -21.01 -11.73 -7.39
CA LEU A 12 -19.85 -10.83 -7.53
C LEU A 12 -20.21 -9.49 -8.19
N CYS A 13 -21.43 -9.03 -7.95
CA CYS A 13 -21.97 -7.83 -8.56
C CYS A 13 -22.50 -6.89 -7.48
N PRO A 14 -21.68 -5.95 -6.97
CA PRO A 14 -22.14 -5.00 -5.99
C PRO A 14 -23.14 -4.00 -6.61
N PRO A 15 -24.26 -3.72 -5.94
CA PRO A 15 -25.14 -2.64 -6.36
C PRO A 15 -24.39 -1.31 -6.42
N THR A 16 -24.67 -0.47 -7.43
CA THR A 16 -23.99 0.82 -7.65
C THR A 16 -23.99 1.71 -6.40
N MET A 17 -25.02 1.63 -5.56
CA MET A 17 -25.07 2.38 -4.29
C MET A 17 -23.91 2.03 -3.33
N LEU A 18 -23.36 0.82 -3.40
CA LEU A 18 -22.20 0.42 -2.60
C LEU A 18 -20.89 0.95 -3.18
N GLN A 19 -20.89 1.41 -4.43
CA GLN A 19 -19.74 2.03 -5.11
C GLN A 19 -19.74 3.56 -4.93
N PHE A 20 -20.75 4.14 -4.26
CA PHE A 20 -20.78 5.56 -3.98
C PHE A 20 -19.87 5.92 -2.83
N ALA A 21 -19.06 6.98 -3.04
CA ALA A 21 -18.25 7.60 -2.01
C ALA A 21 -18.34 9.13 -2.06
N ASN A 22 -18.12 9.75 -0.92
CA ASN A 22 -17.94 11.19 -0.86
C ASN A 22 -16.48 11.49 -0.48
N ILE A 23 -15.82 12.38 -1.21
CA ILE A 23 -14.48 12.83 -0.87
C ILE A 23 -14.60 14.02 0.07
N THR A 24 -13.99 13.90 1.24
CA THR A 24 -13.80 15.01 2.19
C THR A 24 -12.33 15.37 2.21
N THR A 25 -11.99 16.63 1.92
CA THR A 25 -10.62 17.11 1.93
C THR A 25 -10.16 17.42 3.36
N ILE A 26 -8.93 17.03 3.68
CA ILE A 26 -8.25 17.33 4.93
C ILE A 26 -6.95 18.05 4.63
N TYR A 27 -6.85 19.31 5.08
CA TYR A 27 -5.65 20.10 4.91
C TYR A 27 -4.43 19.49 5.62
N LYS A 28 -3.32 19.30 4.87
CA LYS A 28 -2.07 18.71 5.35
C LYS A 28 -1.29 19.60 6.34
N LYS A 29 -1.80 20.80 6.62
CA LYS A 29 -1.12 21.84 7.44
C LYS A 29 0.25 22.26 6.87
N LYS A 30 0.44 22.16 5.55
CA LYS A 30 1.65 22.52 4.83
C LYS A 30 1.27 23.28 3.56
N GLY A 31 1.95 24.39 3.27
CA GLY A 31 1.67 25.21 2.10
C GLY A 31 0.41 26.08 2.20
N SER A 32 -0.07 26.58 1.08
CA SER A 32 -1.27 27.43 1.02
C SER A 32 -2.56 26.60 1.13
N ARG A 33 -3.54 27.08 1.89
CA ARG A 33 -4.89 26.50 1.95
C ARG A 33 -5.70 26.64 0.65
N GLN A 34 -5.25 27.51 -0.25
CA GLN A 34 -5.90 27.73 -1.54
C GLN A 34 -5.44 26.72 -2.60
N ASP A 35 -4.38 26.00 -2.33
CA ASP A 35 -3.86 24.96 -3.21
C ASP A 35 -4.36 23.59 -2.77
N LEU A 36 -5.20 22.96 -3.59
CA LEU A 36 -5.78 21.65 -3.34
C LEU A 36 -4.74 20.52 -3.23
N ASN A 37 -3.54 20.69 -3.76
CA ASN A 37 -2.44 19.74 -3.58
C ASN A 37 -1.99 19.63 -2.12
N ASN A 38 -2.33 20.63 -1.29
CA ASN A 38 -2.06 20.62 0.13
C ASN A 38 -3.17 19.96 0.96
N ASP A 39 -4.16 19.37 0.31
CA ASP A 39 -5.21 18.59 0.93
C ASP A 39 -5.02 17.09 0.68
N ARG A 40 -5.57 16.27 1.59
CA ARG A 40 -5.75 14.82 1.40
C ARG A 40 -7.22 14.57 1.10
N GLY A 41 -7.52 13.88 0.02
CA GLY A 41 -8.87 13.41 -0.29
C GLY A 41 -9.19 12.13 0.48
N ILE A 42 -10.08 12.20 1.46
CA ILE A 42 -10.52 11.02 2.20
C ILE A 42 -11.85 10.54 1.67
N PHE A 43 -11.89 9.30 1.21
CA PHE A 43 -13.11 8.65 0.72
C PHE A 43 -13.98 8.19 1.87
N VAL A 44 -15.21 8.65 1.89
CA VAL A 44 -16.23 8.26 2.88
C VAL A 44 -17.32 7.47 2.15
N VAL A 45 -17.32 6.17 2.34
CA VAL A 45 -18.28 5.24 1.75
C VAL A 45 -19.51 5.05 2.64
N CYS A 46 -20.60 4.49 2.11
CA CYS A 46 -21.79 4.23 2.91
C CYS A 46 -21.56 3.13 3.97
N VAL A 47 -22.34 3.16 5.04
CA VAL A 47 -22.21 2.23 6.18
C VAL A 47 -22.35 0.77 5.75
N LEU A 48 -23.26 0.45 4.82
CA LEU A 48 -23.43 -0.92 4.31
C LEU A 48 -22.18 -1.42 3.61
N ARG A 49 -21.52 -0.56 2.84
CA ARG A 49 -20.24 -0.85 2.22
C ARG A 49 -19.16 -1.12 3.28
N MET A 50 -19.07 -0.25 4.30
CA MET A 50 -18.09 -0.42 5.38
C MET A 50 -18.27 -1.73 6.13
N ILE A 51 -19.52 -2.17 6.37
CA ILE A 51 -19.81 -3.45 7.03
C ILE A 51 -19.36 -4.60 6.14
N LEU A 52 -19.71 -4.60 4.86
CA LEU A 52 -19.32 -5.66 3.93
C LEU A 52 -17.79 -5.73 3.75
N ASP A 53 -17.13 -4.60 3.54
CA ASP A 53 -15.68 -4.50 3.49
C ASP A 53 -15.03 -5.06 4.76
N SER A 54 -15.60 -4.77 5.93
CA SER A 54 -15.06 -5.25 7.21
C SER A 54 -15.21 -6.76 7.37
N LEU A 55 -16.31 -7.35 6.93
CA LEU A 55 -16.52 -8.81 6.96
C LEU A 55 -15.52 -9.53 6.06
N ILE A 56 -15.34 -9.05 4.83
CA ILE A 56 -14.37 -9.63 3.90
C ILE A 56 -12.94 -9.43 4.43
N TYR A 57 -12.65 -8.24 4.98
CA TYR A 57 -11.35 -7.93 5.56
C TYR A 57 -10.99 -8.87 6.71
N GLN A 58 -11.91 -9.11 7.65
CA GLN A 58 -11.67 -10.03 8.77
C GLN A 58 -11.36 -11.46 8.30
N ASP A 59 -11.98 -11.89 7.21
CA ASP A 59 -11.75 -13.22 6.65
C ASP A 59 -10.39 -13.32 5.92
N LYS A 60 -9.97 -12.28 5.21
CA LYS A 60 -8.78 -12.32 4.34
C LYS A 60 -7.53 -11.68 4.92
N PHE A 61 -7.68 -10.84 5.94
CA PHE A 61 -6.57 -10.10 6.52
C PHE A 61 -5.40 -11.01 6.93
N ASN A 62 -5.69 -12.10 7.64
CA ASN A 62 -4.65 -13.01 8.13
C ASN A 62 -3.87 -13.69 7.00
N ASP A 63 -4.52 -13.99 5.88
CA ASP A 63 -3.86 -14.62 4.73
C ASP A 63 -2.91 -13.63 4.06
N VAL A 64 -3.34 -12.38 3.86
CA VAL A 64 -2.51 -11.31 3.32
C VAL A 64 -1.37 -10.96 4.29
N ASP A 65 -1.67 -10.81 5.58
CA ASP A 65 -0.68 -10.48 6.61
C ASP A 65 0.45 -11.52 6.70
N ARG A 66 0.11 -12.81 6.65
CA ARG A 66 1.09 -13.90 6.66
C ARG A 66 1.95 -13.97 5.40
N SER A 67 1.45 -13.47 4.29
CA SER A 67 2.17 -13.47 3.01
C SER A 67 3.18 -12.33 2.87
N MET A 68 3.05 -11.29 3.69
CA MET A 68 3.99 -10.18 3.71
C MET A 68 5.24 -10.49 4.53
N SER A 69 6.37 -9.91 4.12
CA SER A 69 7.65 -10.03 4.82
C SER A 69 7.63 -9.35 6.19
N ASP A 70 8.49 -9.80 7.10
CA ASP A 70 8.60 -9.23 8.45
C ASP A 70 9.13 -7.80 8.48
N SER A 71 9.85 -7.39 7.45
CA SER A 71 10.36 -6.01 7.29
C SER A 71 9.26 -4.99 6.96
N ASN A 72 8.10 -5.45 6.50
CA ASN A 72 6.95 -4.60 6.25
C ASN A 72 6.03 -4.61 7.46
N ILE A 73 5.90 -3.46 8.11
CA ILE A 73 5.07 -3.27 9.31
C ILE A 73 3.77 -2.52 9.01
N GLY A 74 3.59 -2.03 7.78
CA GLY A 74 2.47 -1.19 7.39
C GLY A 74 1.13 -1.93 7.42
N ALA A 75 0.11 -1.33 8.04
CA ALA A 75 -1.26 -1.84 8.13
C ALA A 75 -1.38 -3.26 8.74
N ARG A 76 -0.40 -3.70 9.51
CA ARG A 76 -0.33 -5.04 10.12
C ARG A 76 -0.71 -5.01 11.60
N LYS A 77 -1.31 -6.12 12.04
CA LYS A 77 -1.63 -6.31 13.44
C LYS A 77 -0.37 -6.63 14.24
N ASP A 78 -0.28 -6.09 15.46
CA ASP A 78 0.82 -6.35 16.42
C ASP A 78 2.21 -5.96 15.89
N ARG A 79 2.28 -5.11 14.85
CA ARG A 79 3.51 -4.51 14.31
C ARG A 79 3.48 -2.99 14.52
N ASN A 80 4.64 -2.38 14.73
CA ASN A 80 4.75 -0.94 14.90
C ASN A 80 6.12 -0.42 14.46
N ILE A 81 6.25 0.90 14.34
CA ILE A 81 7.48 1.55 13.88
C ILE A 81 8.71 1.20 14.72
N ARG A 82 8.54 0.82 15.99
CA ARG A 82 9.66 0.43 16.86
C ARG A 82 10.37 -0.82 16.36
N ASP A 83 9.67 -1.71 15.65
CA ASP A 83 10.25 -2.93 15.09
C ASP A 83 11.32 -2.54 14.04
N ASN A 84 10.97 -1.65 13.11
CA ASN A 84 11.91 -1.14 12.10
C ASN A 84 13.02 -0.30 12.74
N LEU A 85 12.69 0.58 13.69
CA LEU A 85 13.68 1.38 14.42
C LEU A 85 14.68 0.51 15.17
N PHE A 86 14.24 -0.62 15.74
CA PHE A 86 15.14 -1.55 16.41
C PHE A 86 16.17 -2.15 15.45
N VAL A 87 15.73 -2.52 14.24
CA VAL A 87 16.64 -3.02 13.19
C VAL A 87 17.65 -1.95 12.79
N VAL A 88 17.17 -0.74 12.46
CA VAL A 88 18.04 0.38 12.07
C VAL A 88 19.07 0.70 13.17
N TYR A 89 18.62 0.76 14.42
CA TYR A 89 19.49 1.03 15.55
C TYR A 89 20.55 -0.06 15.77
N GLY A 90 20.17 -1.33 15.60
CA GLY A 90 21.09 -2.46 15.68
C GLY A 90 22.19 -2.39 14.62
N VAL A 91 21.81 -2.04 13.38
CA VAL A 91 22.79 -1.88 12.28
C VAL A 91 23.73 -0.70 12.54
N ILE A 92 23.19 0.47 12.91
CA ILE A 92 24.00 1.66 13.21
C ILE A 92 25.00 1.38 14.36
N ASN A 93 24.55 0.71 15.42
CA ASN A 93 25.43 0.36 16.54
C ASN A 93 26.57 -0.59 16.10
N SER A 94 26.30 -1.53 15.22
CA SER A 94 27.37 -2.43 14.71
C SER A 94 28.44 -1.63 13.96
N VAL A 95 28.06 -0.62 13.18
CA VAL A 95 29.00 0.26 12.47
C VAL A 95 29.80 1.12 13.47
N ILE A 96 29.12 1.76 14.44
CA ILE A 96 29.77 2.61 15.45
C ILE A 96 30.79 1.83 16.29
N ASN A 97 30.49 0.57 16.61
CA ASN A 97 31.37 -0.31 17.39
C ASN A 97 32.50 -0.94 16.55
N GLY A 98 32.58 -0.65 15.26
CA GLY A 98 33.58 -1.23 14.36
C GLY A 98 33.35 -2.72 14.05
N GLU A 99 32.11 -3.20 14.26
CA GLU A 99 31.72 -4.59 13.98
C GLU A 99 31.21 -4.76 12.53
N ALA A 100 31.01 -3.67 11.80
CA ALA A 100 30.53 -3.65 10.44
C ALA A 100 31.13 -2.49 9.64
N GLU A 101 31.15 -2.64 8.30
CA GLU A 101 31.56 -1.61 7.37
C GLU A 101 30.58 -0.43 7.36
N PRO A 102 31.03 0.77 6.91
CA PRO A 102 30.16 1.93 6.73
C PRO A 102 28.92 1.60 5.87
N ILE A 103 27.81 2.21 6.21
CA ILE A 103 26.50 1.99 5.53
C ILE A 103 25.93 3.30 5.03
N ASP A 104 25.15 3.18 3.95
CA ASP A 104 24.22 4.21 3.49
C ASP A 104 22.79 3.84 3.87
N ILE A 105 22.06 4.81 4.43
CA ILE A 105 20.62 4.68 4.71
C ILE A 105 19.88 5.55 3.72
N GLN A 106 19.02 4.93 2.93
CA GLN A 106 18.22 5.58 1.90
C GLN A 106 16.76 5.59 2.36
N ILE A 107 16.12 6.75 2.30
CA ILE A 107 14.72 6.92 2.67
C ILE A 107 13.96 7.32 1.42
N TYR A 108 12.89 6.58 1.13
CA TYR A 108 12.02 6.80 -0.02
C TYR A 108 10.62 7.15 0.48
N ASP A 109 10.07 8.23 -0.05
CA ASP A 109 8.68 8.66 0.15
C ASP A 109 7.98 8.61 -1.21
N VAL A 110 6.95 7.81 -1.33
CA VAL A 110 6.18 7.69 -2.58
C VAL A 110 5.18 8.83 -2.65
N GLU A 111 5.41 9.76 -3.57
CA GLU A 111 4.53 10.92 -3.74
C GLU A 111 3.11 10.47 -4.08
N LYS A 112 2.13 10.89 -3.26
CA LYS A 112 0.71 10.57 -3.46
C LYS A 112 0.44 9.07 -3.67
N CYS A 113 1.09 8.19 -2.91
CA CYS A 113 1.05 6.74 -3.07
C CYS A 113 -0.35 6.20 -3.39
N PHE A 114 -1.39 6.58 -2.62
CA PHE A 114 -2.75 6.11 -2.86
C PHE A 114 -3.34 6.57 -4.21
N ASP A 115 -2.94 7.74 -4.68
CA ASP A 115 -3.42 8.29 -5.94
C ASP A 115 -2.62 7.73 -7.13
N ALA A 116 -1.38 7.30 -6.89
CA ALA A 116 -0.48 6.72 -7.89
C ALA A 116 -0.67 5.21 -8.08
N LEU A 117 -1.26 4.51 -7.11
CA LEU A 117 -1.47 3.07 -7.17
C LEU A 117 -2.70 2.71 -8.01
N TRP A 118 -2.50 1.87 -9.01
CA TRP A 118 -3.60 1.26 -9.75
C TRP A 118 -4.22 0.10 -8.98
N LEU A 119 -5.54 0.04 -8.99
CA LEU A 119 -6.28 -1.01 -8.29
C LEU A 119 -5.93 -2.39 -8.84
N GLU A 120 -5.85 -2.51 -10.17
CA GLU A 120 -5.55 -3.74 -10.89
C GLU A 120 -4.21 -4.32 -10.44
N ASP A 121 -3.16 -3.51 -10.39
CA ASP A 121 -1.83 -3.93 -9.98
C ASP A 121 -1.82 -4.34 -8.50
N CYS A 122 -2.45 -3.54 -7.64
CA CYS A 122 -2.58 -3.89 -6.22
C CYS A 122 -3.36 -5.19 -6.00
N MET A 123 -4.38 -5.46 -6.83
CA MET A 123 -5.16 -6.69 -6.74
C MET A 123 -4.42 -7.89 -7.30
N LEU A 124 -3.67 -7.70 -8.40
CA LEU A 124 -2.79 -8.72 -8.95
C LEU A 124 -1.69 -9.07 -7.93
N ASP A 125 -1.06 -8.08 -7.34
CA ASP A 125 -0.06 -8.23 -6.29
C ASP A 125 -0.60 -9.02 -5.10
N MET A 126 -1.80 -8.67 -4.65
CA MET A 126 -2.45 -9.39 -3.56
C MET A 126 -2.80 -10.82 -3.96
N PHE A 127 -3.27 -11.05 -5.18
CA PHE A 127 -3.62 -12.37 -5.68
C PHE A 127 -2.38 -13.27 -5.81
N GLU A 128 -1.28 -12.76 -6.32
CA GLU A 128 -0.03 -13.50 -6.46
C GLU A 128 0.61 -13.86 -5.11
N THR A 129 0.52 -12.95 -4.13
CA THR A 129 1.08 -13.14 -2.79
C THR A 129 0.27 -14.14 -1.96
N LEU A 130 -1.04 -14.22 -2.16
CA LEU A 130 -1.89 -15.14 -1.42
C LEU A 130 -1.59 -16.61 -1.77
N PRO A 131 -1.60 -17.52 -0.79
CA PRO A 131 -1.51 -18.94 -1.06
C PRO A 131 -2.70 -19.40 -1.91
N PRO A 132 -2.53 -20.43 -2.79
CA PRO A 132 -3.57 -20.86 -3.73
C PRO A 132 -4.94 -21.10 -3.10
N GLY A 133 -5.00 -21.66 -1.89
CA GLY A 133 -6.26 -21.90 -1.16
C GLY A 133 -6.96 -20.65 -0.61
N ALA A 134 -6.29 -19.50 -0.61
CA ALA A 134 -6.87 -18.22 -0.19
C ALA A 134 -7.32 -17.33 -1.36
N ARG A 135 -7.05 -17.76 -2.59
CA ARG A 135 -7.45 -17.08 -3.84
C ARG A 135 -8.88 -17.48 -4.21
N ASP A 136 -9.85 -16.86 -3.58
CA ASP A 136 -11.26 -17.20 -3.74
C ASP A 136 -12.09 -16.00 -4.24
N ASP A 137 -13.41 -16.23 -4.40
CA ASP A 137 -14.37 -15.23 -4.87
C ASP A 137 -14.40 -13.94 -4.05
N LYS A 138 -13.93 -13.98 -2.79
CA LYS A 138 -13.86 -12.79 -1.94
C LYS A 138 -12.78 -11.83 -2.42
N VAL A 139 -11.67 -12.34 -2.97
CA VAL A 139 -10.62 -11.50 -3.59
C VAL A 139 -11.18 -10.83 -4.83
N ALA A 140 -11.90 -11.58 -5.67
CA ALA A 140 -12.60 -11.01 -6.83
C ALA A 140 -13.64 -9.95 -6.39
N LEU A 141 -14.37 -10.20 -5.31
CA LEU A 141 -15.35 -9.25 -4.80
C LEU A 141 -14.68 -7.95 -4.29
N ILE A 142 -13.49 -8.03 -3.68
CA ILE A 142 -12.73 -6.83 -3.31
C ILE A 142 -12.44 -5.97 -4.56
N TYR A 143 -12.05 -6.60 -5.66
CA TYR A 143 -11.84 -5.90 -6.93
C TYR A 143 -13.15 -5.29 -7.46
N GLU A 144 -14.20 -6.08 -7.60
CA GLU A 144 -15.49 -5.65 -8.12
C GLU A 144 -16.09 -4.47 -7.32
N MET A 145 -15.89 -4.43 -6.02
CA MET A 145 -16.33 -3.33 -5.17
C MET A 145 -15.52 -2.04 -5.33
N ASN A 146 -14.33 -2.09 -5.93
CA ASN A 146 -13.42 -0.96 -6.02
C ASN A 146 -13.11 -0.52 -7.46
N LYS A 147 -13.41 -1.32 -8.48
CA LYS A 147 -13.07 -1.02 -9.88
C LYS A 147 -13.79 0.21 -10.45
N GLU A 148 -14.98 0.49 -9.95
CA GLU A 148 -15.76 1.67 -10.31
C GLU A 148 -16.23 2.38 -9.04
N ASN A 149 -15.84 3.63 -8.90
CA ASN A 149 -16.25 4.42 -7.74
C ASN A 149 -16.91 5.70 -8.23
N TYR A 150 -18.17 5.92 -7.81
CA TYR A 150 -18.91 7.14 -8.11
C TYR A 150 -18.73 8.12 -6.97
N VAL A 151 -17.95 9.17 -7.19
CA VAL A 151 -17.52 10.09 -6.15
C VAL A 151 -18.13 11.48 -6.32
N ALA A 152 -18.44 12.11 -5.20
CA ALA A 152 -18.76 13.53 -5.11
C ALA A 152 -17.86 14.18 -4.07
N VAL A 153 -17.38 15.38 -4.36
CA VAL A 153 -16.55 16.13 -3.42
C VAL A 153 -17.45 16.95 -2.49
N LYS A 154 -17.20 16.85 -1.19
CA LYS A 154 -17.88 17.67 -0.18
C LYS A 154 -17.25 19.06 -0.14
N THR A 155 -18.05 20.06 -0.46
CA THR A 155 -17.67 21.49 -0.42
C THR A 155 -18.43 22.22 0.68
N SER A 156 -18.10 23.49 0.89
CA SER A 156 -18.82 24.37 1.84
C SER A 156 -20.27 24.64 1.42
N VAL A 157 -20.60 24.48 0.13
CA VAL A 157 -21.95 24.74 -0.43
C VAL A 157 -22.73 23.46 -0.73
N GLY A 158 -22.16 22.29 -0.46
CA GLY A 158 -22.81 21.00 -0.68
C GLY A 158 -21.92 19.99 -1.37
N LEU A 159 -22.52 18.96 -1.96
CA LEU A 159 -21.82 17.95 -2.76
C LEU A 159 -21.78 18.39 -4.23
N THR A 160 -20.67 18.13 -4.90
CA THR A 160 -20.58 18.24 -6.36
C THR A 160 -21.43 17.18 -7.06
N GLU A 161 -21.57 17.28 -8.36
CA GLU A 161 -22.02 16.15 -9.17
C GLU A 161 -21.09 14.95 -8.98
N ARG A 162 -21.65 13.73 -9.16
CA ARG A 162 -20.87 12.50 -9.07
C ARG A 162 -20.15 12.26 -10.39
N VAL A 163 -18.88 11.93 -10.27
CA VAL A 163 -18.06 11.45 -11.38
C VAL A 163 -17.60 10.02 -11.10
N MET A 164 -17.48 9.22 -12.14
CA MET A 164 -16.91 7.88 -12.03
C MET A 164 -15.38 8.01 -12.01
N LEU A 165 -14.76 7.44 -10.97
CA LEU A 165 -13.31 7.25 -10.89
C LEU A 165 -13.02 5.76 -11.03
N PRO A 166 -12.41 5.34 -12.14
CA PRO A 166 -12.00 3.94 -12.32
C PRO A 166 -10.74 3.65 -11.49
N SER A 167 -10.64 2.41 -11.04
CA SER A 167 -9.37 1.81 -10.60
C SER A 167 -8.58 2.55 -9.51
N VAL A 168 -9.27 3.19 -8.57
CA VAL A 168 -8.62 3.97 -7.51
C VAL A 168 -8.49 3.18 -6.21
N VAL A 169 -7.30 3.23 -5.60
CA VAL A 169 -7.09 2.75 -4.23
C VAL A 169 -7.55 3.83 -3.25
N MET A 170 -8.75 3.64 -2.69
CA MET A 170 -9.39 4.67 -1.86
C MET A 170 -8.65 4.92 -0.55
N GLN A 171 -8.12 6.12 -0.36
CA GLN A 171 -7.63 6.60 0.92
C GLN A 171 -8.80 6.77 1.90
N GLY A 172 -8.77 6.06 3.02
CA GLY A 172 -9.88 5.99 3.99
C GLY A 172 -10.75 4.74 3.84
N GLY A 173 -10.61 3.98 2.76
CA GLY A 173 -11.20 2.65 2.63
C GLY A 173 -10.48 1.62 3.52
N LYS A 174 -11.21 0.57 3.92
CA LYS A 174 -10.67 -0.49 4.80
C LYS A 174 -9.45 -1.19 4.21
N TRP A 175 -9.44 -1.37 2.89
CA TRP A 175 -8.41 -2.12 2.15
C TRP A 175 -7.22 -1.26 1.68
N GLY A 176 -7.38 0.06 1.63
CA GLY A 176 -6.38 0.96 1.07
C GLY A 176 -4.98 0.77 1.67
N PRO A 177 -4.81 0.91 3.00
CA PRO A 177 -3.49 0.75 3.63
C PRO A 177 -2.88 -0.64 3.43
N LEU A 178 -3.70 -1.70 3.46
CA LEU A 178 -3.21 -3.08 3.28
C LEU A 178 -2.76 -3.34 1.84
N LYS A 179 -3.49 -2.81 0.84
CA LYS A 179 -3.12 -2.89 -0.57
C LYS A 179 -1.79 -2.17 -0.82
N CYS A 180 -1.67 -0.93 -0.36
CA CYS A 180 -0.44 -0.16 -0.46
C CYS A 180 0.74 -0.91 0.18
N SER A 181 0.56 -1.38 1.41
CA SER A 181 1.59 -2.14 2.12
C SER A 181 2.01 -3.42 1.36
N ASN A 182 1.05 -4.16 0.80
CA ASN A 182 1.34 -5.38 0.03
C ASN A 182 2.13 -5.08 -1.26
N THR A 183 1.81 -3.99 -1.95
CA THR A 183 2.57 -3.56 -3.13
C THR A 183 3.98 -3.13 -2.75
N MET A 184 4.16 -2.37 -1.66
CA MET A 184 5.49 -2.01 -1.15
C MET A 184 6.31 -3.23 -0.72
N ASP A 185 5.67 -4.27 -0.18
CA ASP A 185 6.33 -5.52 0.19
C ASP A 185 6.97 -6.25 -1.00
N LYS A 186 6.37 -6.16 -2.19
CA LYS A 186 6.95 -6.70 -3.43
C LYS A 186 8.26 -6.03 -3.80
N ILE A 187 8.40 -4.73 -3.55
CA ILE A 187 9.67 -4.02 -3.79
C ILE A 187 10.76 -4.64 -2.93
N GLY A 188 10.49 -4.84 -1.63
CA GLY A 188 11.43 -5.48 -0.71
C GLY A 188 11.79 -6.91 -1.11
N LYS A 189 10.80 -7.72 -1.49
CA LYS A 189 11.02 -9.10 -1.97
C LYS A 189 11.87 -9.14 -3.22
N ARG A 190 11.63 -8.25 -4.19
CA ARG A 190 12.43 -8.17 -5.42
C ARG A 190 13.89 -7.79 -5.16
N CYS A 191 14.16 -6.93 -4.18
CA CYS A 191 15.51 -6.61 -3.75
C CYS A 191 16.24 -7.85 -3.22
N ILE A 192 15.54 -8.76 -2.53
CA ILE A 192 16.10 -10.02 -2.08
C ILE A 192 16.33 -11.00 -3.23
N GLU A 193 15.37 -11.14 -4.13
CA GLU A 193 15.45 -12.06 -5.27
C GLU A 193 16.61 -11.72 -6.20
N LYS A 194 16.84 -10.45 -6.45
CA LYS A 194 18.01 -9.99 -7.21
C LYS A 194 19.33 -10.23 -6.45
N GLY A 195 19.25 -10.50 -5.14
CA GLY A 195 20.38 -10.96 -4.32
C GLY A 195 21.46 -9.94 -4.06
N GLU A 196 21.36 -8.77 -4.61
CA GLU A 196 22.41 -7.77 -4.71
C GLU A 196 22.13 -6.59 -3.77
N HIS A 197 23.20 -6.05 -3.20
CA HIS A 197 23.26 -4.71 -2.62
C HIS A 197 22.61 -4.51 -1.24
N LEU A 198 21.92 -5.48 -0.69
CA LEU A 198 21.38 -5.37 0.68
C LEU A 198 22.50 -5.53 1.71
N TYR A 199 22.47 -4.68 2.72
CA TYR A 199 23.35 -4.83 3.87
C TYR A 199 23.18 -6.19 4.53
N THR A 200 24.31 -6.85 4.83
CA THR A 200 24.30 -8.15 5.50
C THR A 200 24.78 -8.00 6.93
N TYR A 201 23.85 -8.06 7.90
CA TYR A 201 24.17 -7.95 9.31
C TYR A 201 25.04 -9.12 9.78
N LYS A 202 26.24 -8.80 10.28
CA LYS A 202 27.27 -9.77 10.75
C LYS A 202 27.58 -10.91 9.77
N GLY A 203 27.48 -10.64 8.46
CA GLY A 203 27.73 -11.62 7.41
C GLY A 203 26.72 -12.78 7.33
N GLN A 204 25.59 -12.68 8.04
CA GLN A 204 24.63 -13.79 8.14
C GLN A 204 23.22 -13.44 7.68
N VAL A 205 22.74 -12.25 8.01
CA VAL A 205 21.34 -11.87 7.77
C VAL A 205 21.27 -10.67 6.83
N LYS A 206 20.67 -10.86 5.65
CA LYS A 206 20.38 -9.75 4.74
C LYS A 206 19.25 -8.91 5.34
N VAL A 207 19.48 -7.62 5.46
CA VAL A 207 18.46 -6.66 5.93
C VAL A 207 17.65 -6.21 4.74
N MET A 208 16.40 -6.65 4.68
CA MET A 208 15.44 -6.19 3.67
C MET A 208 15.15 -4.70 3.81
N PRO A 209 14.72 -4.02 2.73
CA PRO A 209 14.11 -2.71 2.86
C PRO A 209 12.97 -2.75 3.88
N LEU A 210 13.00 -1.80 4.83
CA LEU A 210 12.01 -1.68 5.89
C LEU A 210 10.87 -0.81 5.39
N ALA A 211 9.64 -1.32 5.44
CA ALA A 211 8.47 -0.63 4.90
C ALA A 211 7.42 -0.30 5.97
N MET A 212 6.75 0.84 5.80
CA MET A 212 5.59 1.24 6.58
C MET A 212 4.59 1.98 5.69
N VAL A 213 3.65 1.25 5.11
CA VAL A 213 2.65 1.72 4.14
C VAL A 213 3.35 2.25 2.87
N ASP A 214 3.56 3.55 2.74
CA ASP A 214 4.21 4.26 1.63
C ASP A 214 5.67 4.64 1.92
N ASP A 215 6.08 4.65 3.16
CA ASP A 215 7.47 4.92 3.55
C ASP A 215 8.34 3.66 3.39
N LEU A 216 9.49 3.80 2.73
CA LEU A 216 10.45 2.74 2.54
C LEU A 216 11.85 3.20 2.96
N LEU A 217 12.59 2.36 3.70
CA LEU A 217 13.95 2.60 4.12
C LEU A 217 14.84 1.45 3.67
N GLY A 218 15.82 1.76 2.82
CA GLY A 218 16.87 0.82 2.39
C GLY A 218 18.15 1.01 3.17
N ILE A 219 18.85 -0.08 3.44
CA ILE A 219 20.19 -0.08 4.06
C ILE A 219 21.13 -0.85 3.13
N ALA A 220 22.21 -0.21 2.69
CA ALA A 220 23.25 -0.80 1.85
C ALA A 220 24.63 -0.52 2.41
N GLU A 221 25.62 -1.30 2.02
CA GLU A 221 27.02 -0.93 2.21
C GLU A 221 27.35 0.28 1.34
N CYS A 222 28.23 1.18 1.83
CA CYS A 222 28.61 2.38 1.09
C CYS A 222 29.22 2.08 -0.27
N GLY A 223 29.01 2.98 -1.24
CA GLY A 223 29.58 2.89 -2.59
C GLY A 223 28.61 2.34 -3.63
N ASP A 224 29.11 1.52 -4.56
CA ASP A 224 28.34 1.03 -5.72
C ASP A 224 27.07 0.27 -5.29
N LYS A 225 27.11 -0.48 -4.18
CA LYS A 225 25.96 -1.21 -3.64
C LYS A 225 24.81 -0.30 -3.25
N SER A 226 25.11 0.88 -2.73
CA SER A 226 24.11 1.90 -2.40
C SER A 226 23.43 2.43 -3.66
N LEU A 227 24.19 2.70 -4.71
CA LEU A 227 23.67 3.16 -6.00
C LEU A 227 22.78 2.11 -6.66
N ASP A 228 23.21 0.86 -6.60
CA ASP A 228 22.48 -0.27 -7.19
C ASP A 228 21.15 -0.56 -6.45
N LEU A 229 21.15 -0.46 -5.12
CA LEU A 229 19.91 -0.56 -4.35
C LEU A 229 18.94 0.57 -4.73
N ASN A 230 19.43 1.79 -4.84
CA ASN A 230 18.64 2.94 -5.26
C ASN A 230 18.04 2.74 -6.67
N THR A 231 18.85 2.27 -7.62
CA THR A 231 18.39 1.97 -8.99
C THR A 231 17.32 0.88 -8.99
N THR A 232 17.48 -0.17 -8.18
CA THR A 232 16.52 -1.26 -8.09
C THR A 232 15.17 -0.81 -7.52
N ILE A 233 15.19 0.04 -6.49
CA ILE A 233 13.96 0.55 -5.86
C ILE A 233 13.26 1.51 -6.83
N ASN A 234 13.98 2.49 -7.40
CA ASN A 234 13.40 3.48 -8.30
C ASN A 234 12.85 2.86 -9.58
N SER A 235 13.56 1.91 -10.21
CA SER A 235 13.05 1.23 -11.41
C SER A 235 11.70 0.54 -11.17
N ARG A 236 11.46 0.03 -9.96
CA ARG A 236 10.19 -0.61 -9.63
C ARG A 236 9.07 0.37 -9.35
N ILE A 237 9.38 1.50 -8.74
CA ILE A 237 8.43 2.60 -8.57
C ILE A 237 8.02 3.13 -9.93
N GLU A 238 8.98 3.38 -10.84
CA GLU A 238 8.74 3.81 -12.21
C GLU A 238 7.94 2.78 -13.03
N GLU A 239 8.26 1.48 -12.94
CA GLU A 239 7.46 0.42 -13.59
C GLU A 239 6.00 0.42 -13.12
N SER A 240 5.72 0.73 -11.86
CA SER A 240 4.36 0.84 -11.35
C SER A 240 3.65 2.13 -11.82
N GLU A 241 4.40 3.15 -12.22
CA GLU A 241 3.88 4.39 -12.78
C GLU A 241 3.71 4.32 -14.33
N GLU A 242 4.61 3.59 -15.04
CA GLU A 242 4.56 3.43 -16.50
C GLU A 242 3.43 2.52 -16.99
N THR A 243 2.89 1.65 -16.16
CA THR A 243 1.67 0.89 -16.47
C THR A 243 0.43 1.79 -16.57
N GLN A 244 0.59 3.08 -16.36
CA GLN A 244 -0.42 4.11 -16.60
C GLN A 244 -0.65 4.31 -18.11
N VAL A 245 -1.40 3.40 -18.73
CA VAL A 245 -1.96 3.67 -20.04
C VAL A 245 -2.92 4.84 -19.90
N PRO A 246 -2.69 5.98 -20.57
CA PRO A 246 -3.65 7.07 -20.52
C PRO A 246 -4.97 6.56 -21.07
N TYR A 247 -6.01 6.65 -20.26
CA TYR A 247 -7.36 6.36 -20.72
C TYR A 247 -7.72 7.29 -21.88
N PRO A 248 -8.34 6.76 -22.96
CA PRO A 248 -8.80 7.57 -24.07
C PRO A 248 -9.95 8.50 -23.68
#